data_8972086978b670f82a33c04e72b6f712
#
_entry.id   8972086978b670f82a33c04e72b6f712
#
_cell.length_a   1.000
_cell.length_b   1.000
_cell.length_c   1.000
_cell.angle_alpha   90.00
_cell.angle_beta   90.00
_cell.angle_gamma   90.00
#
_symmetry.space_group_name_H-M   'P 1'
#
loop_
_entity.id
_entity.type
_entity.pdbx_description
1 polymer ?
#
loop_
_entity_poly.entity_id
_entity_poly.type
_entity_poly.pdbx_seq_one_letter_code
_entity_poly.pdbx_strand_id
1 'polypeptide(L)'
;MEQFTTKCNVISNGVTILDNRNVSITIRLDPKTQIKQWDGLLYLTGNESIIFYVSKDQTFEIELIDGRKGKFHATQPGHTVALQGSGPLE
;
A
#
# COMPACT_ATOMS: atom_id res chain seq x y z
N MET A 1 -14.32 -11.28 0.58
CA MET A 1 -12.89 -10.93 0.47
C MET A 1 -12.53 -10.80 -1.00
N GLU A 2 -11.86 -9.72 -1.33
CA GLU A 2 -11.39 -9.47 -2.69
C GLU A 2 -9.86 -9.45 -2.68
N GLN A 3 -9.23 -10.11 -3.66
CA GLN A 3 -7.78 -10.17 -3.76
C GLN A 3 -7.38 -10.03 -5.23
N PHE A 4 -6.41 -9.16 -5.50
CA PHE A 4 -5.94 -8.93 -6.87
C PHE A 4 -4.53 -8.38 -6.86
N THR A 5 -3.85 -8.50 -8.00
CA THR A 5 -2.52 -7.93 -8.23
C THR A 5 -2.63 -6.85 -9.30
N THR A 6 -2.01 -5.72 -9.05
CA THR A 6 -2.04 -4.58 -9.96
C THR A 6 -0.74 -3.79 -9.86
N LYS A 7 -0.72 -2.61 -10.46
CA LYS A 7 0.40 -1.68 -10.35
C LYS A 7 -0.05 -0.42 -9.64
N CYS A 8 0.90 0.23 -8.98
CA CYS A 8 0.63 1.40 -8.18
C CYS A 8 1.78 2.38 -8.17
N ASN A 9 1.48 3.60 -7.75
CA ASN A 9 2.45 4.60 -7.35
C ASN A 9 2.37 4.79 -5.85
N VAL A 10 3.50 5.07 -5.20
CA VAL A 10 3.54 5.41 -3.78
C VAL A 10 3.88 6.88 -3.66
N ILE A 11 3.09 7.59 -2.86
CA ILE A 11 3.16 9.03 -2.72
C ILE A 11 3.43 9.37 -1.25
N SER A 12 4.37 10.29 -1.02
CA SER A 12 4.69 10.80 0.30
C SER A 12 4.65 12.33 0.26
N ASN A 13 3.80 12.91 1.11
CA ASN A 13 3.65 14.37 1.20
C ASN A 13 3.40 15.03 -0.17
N GLY A 14 2.57 14.40 -0.99
CA GLY A 14 2.22 14.91 -2.31
C GLY A 14 3.25 14.66 -3.40
N VAL A 15 4.33 13.95 -3.09
CA VAL A 15 5.40 13.63 -4.05
C VAL A 15 5.40 12.14 -4.33
N THR A 16 5.39 11.76 -5.60
CA THR A 16 5.51 10.35 -6.00
C THR A 16 6.95 9.89 -5.77
N ILE A 17 7.10 8.97 -4.81
CA ILE A 17 8.42 8.44 -4.45
C ILE A 17 8.73 7.10 -5.11
N LEU A 18 7.70 6.35 -5.47
CA LEU A 18 7.82 5.10 -6.24
C LEU A 18 6.76 5.11 -7.32
N ASP A 19 7.14 4.72 -8.52
CA ASP A 19 6.28 4.78 -9.70
C ASP A 19 6.20 3.41 -10.35
N ASN A 20 4.97 3.00 -10.69
CA ASN A 20 4.72 1.79 -11.49
C ASN A 20 5.29 0.52 -10.85
N ARG A 21 4.95 0.30 -9.58
CA ARG A 21 5.38 -0.89 -8.84
C ARG A 21 4.25 -1.91 -8.74
N ASN A 22 4.63 -3.19 -8.75
CA ASN A 22 3.65 -4.27 -8.57
C ASN A 22 3.19 -4.36 -7.12
N VAL A 23 1.91 -4.57 -6.92
CA VAL A 23 1.33 -4.69 -5.59
C VAL A 23 0.22 -5.74 -5.61
N SER A 24 0.15 -6.52 -4.55
CA SER A 24 -0.94 -7.46 -4.32
C SER A 24 -1.84 -6.88 -3.22
N ILE A 25 -3.13 -6.73 -3.51
CA ILE A 25 -4.09 -6.08 -2.61
C ILE A 25 -5.11 -7.10 -2.14
N THR A 26 -5.43 -7.07 -0.85
CA THR A 26 -6.53 -7.84 -0.25
C THR A 26 -7.48 -6.88 0.43
N ILE A 27 -8.75 -6.93 0.07
CA ILE A 27 -9.81 -6.11 0.66
C ILE A 27 -10.75 -7.03 1.41
N ARG A 28 -11.00 -6.71 2.68
CA ARG A 28 -11.85 -7.49 3.59
C ARG A 28 -12.99 -6.62 4.08
N LEU A 29 -14.18 -7.21 4.17
CA LEU A 29 -15.34 -6.56 4.76
C LEU A 29 -15.57 -7.15 6.14
N ASP A 30 -15.58 -6.29 7.17
CA ASP A 30 -15.94 -6.71 8.52
C ASP A 30 -17.45 -6.93 8.57
N PRO A 31 -17.93 -8.16 8.86
CA PRO A 31 -19.37 -8.44 8.85
C PRO A 31 -20.14 -7.74 9.97
N LYS A 32 -19.45 -7.32 11.04
CA LYS A 32 -20.11 -6.64 12.17
C LYS A 32 -20.28 -5.15 11.92
N THR A 33 -19.22 -4.49 11.44
CA THR A 33 -19.21 -3.03 11.28
C THR A 33 -19.49 -2.59 9.86
N GLN A 34 -19.44 -3.51 8.89
CA GLN A 34 -19.57 -3.23 7.45
C GLN A 34 -18.47 -2.30 6.94
N ILE A 35 -17.35 -2.22 7.67
CA ILE A 35 -16.21 -1.41 7.27
C ILE A 35 -15.28 -2.27 6.43
N LYS A 36 -14.85 -1.73 5.29
CA LYS A 36 -13.86 -2.37 4.44
C LYS A 36 -12.46 -2.02 4.95
N GLN A 37 -11.63 -3.05 5.10
CA GLN A 37 -10.22 -2.90 5.43
C GLN A 37 -9.40 -3.50 4.30
N TRP A 38 -8.21 -2.96 4.08
CA TRP A 38 -7.34 -3.50 3.06
C TRP A 38 -5.92 -3.62 3.58
N ASP A 39 -5.20 -4.57 3.02
CA ASP A 39 -3.76 -4.71 3.20
C ASP A 39 -3.16 -5.14 1.88
N GLY A 40 -1.84 -5.20 1.81
CA GLY A 40 -1.19 -5.59 0.59
C GLY A 40 0.28 -5.92 0.77
N LEU A 41 0.85 -6.40 -0.34
CA LEU A 41 2.28 -6.65 -0.45
C LEU A 41 2.80 -5.87 -1.64
N LEU A 42 3.77 -5.00 -1.38
CA LEU A 42 4.41 -4.18 -2.40
C LEU A 42 5.73 -4.81 -2.79
N TYR A 43 5.91 -5.09 -4.08
CA TYR A 43 7.11 -5.74 -4.59
C TYR A 43 8.09 -4.69 -5.08
N LEU A 44 9.28 -4.68 -4.48
CA LEU A 44 10.32 -3.69 -4.75
C LEU A 44 11.58 -4.36 -5.27
N THR A 45 12.43 -3.57 -5.92
CA THR A 45 13.71 -4.03 -6.44
C THR A 45 14.84 -3.17 -5.86
N GLY A 46 16.04 -3.77 -5.75
CA GLY A 46 17.21 -3.04 -5.26
C GLY A 46 17.04 -2.54 -3.84
N ASN A 47 17.37 -1.28 -3.62
CA ASN A 47 17.36 -0.65 -2.31
C ASN A 47 16.12 0.23 -2.07
N GLU A 48 15.07 0.05 -2.85
CA GLU A 48 13.88 0.89 -2.77
C GLU A 48 13.20 0.82 -1.40
N SER A 49 13.30 -0.34 -0.73
CA SER A 49 12.67 -0.53 0.58
C SER A 49 13.30 0.31 1.69
N ILE A 50 14.49 0.89 1.47
CA ILE A 50 15.14 1.73 2.47
C ILE A 50 14.26 2.90 2.89
N ILE A 51 13.45 3.43 1.97
CA ILE A 51 12.51 4.51 2.26
C ILE A 51 11.61 4.14 3.44
N PHE A 52 11.15 2.90 3.50
CA PHE A 52 10.24 2.43 4.55
C PHE A 52 10.96 2.14 5.86
N TYR A 53 12.26 1.84 5.83
CA TYR A 53 13.05 1.70 7.05
C TYR A 53 13.22 3.04 7.76
N VAL A 54 13.55 4.09 7.02
CA VAL A 54 13.81 5.40 7.62
C VAL A 54 12.52 6.15 7.98
N SER A 55 11.40 5.72 7.43
CA SER A 55 10.11 6.39 7.61
C SER A 55 9.03 5.42 8.11
N LYS A 56 9.40 4.47 8.97
CA LYS A 56 8.52 3.35 9.35
C LYS A 56 7.23 3.78 10.05
N ASP A 57 7.22 4.93 10.70
CA ASP A 57 6.02 5.44 11.39
C ASP A 57 5.23 6.43 10.55
N GLN A 58 5.64 6.62 9.30
CA GLN A 58 5.00 7.58 8.41
C GLN A 58 3.83 6.93 7.67
N THR A 59 2.77 7.72 7.46
CA THR A 59 1.66 7.32 6.61
C THR A 59 1.97 7.72 5.18
N PHE A 60 1.87 6.76 4.27
CA PHE A 60 2.04 6.97 2.84
C PHE A 60 0.71 6.88 2.13
N GLU A 61 0.67 7.33 0.90
CA GLU A 61 -0.49 7.14 0.02
C GLU A 61 -0.12 6.19 -1.11
N ILE A 62 -1.10 5.39 -1.53
CA ILE A 62 -0.99 4.54 -2.70
C ILE A 62 -2.04 4.98 -3.72
N GLU A 63 -1.64 4.97 -4.99
CA GLU A 63 -2.55 5.22 -6.10
C GLU A 63 -2.45 4.03 -7.05
N LEU A 64 -3.56 3.30 -7.21
CA LEU A 64 -3.61 2.17 -8.11
C LEU A 64 -3.78 2.65 -9.55
N ILE A 65 -3.38 1.81 -10.50
CA ILE A 65 -3.47 2.14 -11.91
C ILE A 65 -4.91 2.39 -12.37
N ASP A 66 -5.90 1.82 -11.65
CA ASP A 66 -7.32 2.02 -11.95
C ASP A 66 -7.90 3.30 -11.34
N GLY A 67 -7.09 4.10 -10.63
CA GLY A 67 -7.49 5.36 -10.05
C GLY A 67 -7.85 5.32 -8.57
N ARG A 68 -7.95 4.14 -7.97
CA ARG A 68 -8.25 4.05 -6.54
C ARG A 68 -7.05 4.53 -5.73
N LYS A 69 -7.34 5.18 -4.59
CA LYS A 69 -6.33 5.74 -3.70
C LYS A 69 -6.61 5.32 -2.27
N GLY A 70 -5.55 5.21 -1.49
CA GLY A 70 -5.66 4.89 -0.08
C GLY A 70 -4.43 5.34 0.68
N LYS A 71 -4.51 5.25 2.01
CA LYS A 71 -3.39 5.53 2.90
C LYS A 71 -2.95 4.25 3.56
N PHE A 72 -1.68 4.14 3.85
CA PHE A 72 -1.13 2.94 4.46
C PHE A 72 0.13 3.24 5.28
N HIS A 73 0.48 2.30 6.15
CA HIS A 73 1.83 2.24 6.72
C HIS A 73 2.50 0.94 6.29
N ALA A 74 3.82 1.00 6.15
CA ALA A 74 4.62 -0.18 5.89
C ALA A 74 4.91 -0.89 7.22
N THR A 75 4.59 -2.19 7.30
CA THR A 75 4.73 -2.94 8.53
C THR A 75 5.96 -3.84 8.55
N GLN A 76 6.42 -4.29 7.39
CA GLN A 76 7.61 -5.12 7.26
C GLN A 76 8.38 -4.72 6.02
N PRO A 77 9.43 -3.88 6.16
CA PRO A 77 10.28 -3.52 5.02
C PRO A 77 11.15 -4.71 4.57
N GLY A 78 11.43 -4.76 3.27
CA GLY A 78 12.22 -5.83 2.66
C GLY A 78 12.04 -5.78 1.15
N HIS A 79 12.36 -6.86 0.45
CA HIS A 79 12.06 -6.96 -0.99
C HIS A 79 10.56 -6.94 -1.23
N THR A 80 9.80 -7.47 -0.29
CA THR A 80 8.35 -7.39 -0.29
C THR A 80 7.94 -6.64 0.97
N VAL A 81 7.31 -5.49 0.78
CA VAL A 81 6.90 -4.64 1.90
C VAL A 81 5.43 -4.90 2.21
N ALA A 82 5.15 -5.29 3.45
CA ALA A 82 3.77 -5.47 3.89
C ALA A 82 3.14 -4.10 4.17
N LEU A 83 1.99 -3.86 3.56
CA LEU A 83 1.25 -2.61 3.68
C LEU A 83 0.01 -2.85 4.52
N GLN A 84 -0.21 -1.99 5.50
CA GLN A 84 -1.45 -1.99 6.26
C GLN A 84 -2.23 -0.74 5.91
N GLY A 85 -3.42 -0.92 5.34
CA GLY A 85 -4.27 0.19 4.97
C GLY A 85 -4.82 0.93 6.17
N SER A 86 -4.93 2.24 6.02
CA SER A 86 -5.48 3.14 7.03
C SER A 86 -6.64 3.86 6.37
N GLY A 87 -7.85 3.36 6.56
CA GLY A 87 -9.03 3.87 5.89
C GLY A 87 -9.35 3.13 4.60
N PRO A 88 -10.27 3.63 3.79
CA PRO A 88 -10.72 2.93 2.58
C PRO A 88 -9.71 3.05 1.43
N LEU A 89 -9.84 2.11 0.51
CA LEU A 89 -9.14 2.15 -0.78
C LEU A 89 -10.20 2.45 -1.85
N GLU A 90 -10.25 3.68 -2.28
CA GLU A 90 -11.31 4.17 -3.18
C GLU A 90 -10.76 4.93 -4.37
#